data_601cf966bea3c2c440edd669fa0a5ba8
#
_entry.id   601cf966bea3c2c440edd669fa0a5ba8
#
_cell.length_a   1.000
_cell.length_b   1.000
_cell.length_c   1.000
_cell.angle_alpha   90.00
_cell.angle_beta   90.00
_cell.angle_gamma   90.00
#
_symmetry.space_group_name_H-M   'P 1'
#
loop_
_entity.id
_entity.type
_entity.pdbx_description
1 polymer ?
#
loop_
_entity_poly.entity_id
_entity_poly.type
_entity_poly.pdbx_seq_one_letter_code
_entity_poly.pdbx_strand_id
1 'polypeptide(L)'
;MSFDENAPRTVREMIEPAIKKAGGWVNTHAPADRAFTLSPQLLEMRRTHSLQQKWDALDRLKSESTEEDFYRRFSMFFELMIEQGCTACATFVDIDPQTEDRAIKAGLRAREHYADQITVKFANQTLKGVIDPEARKWFDIGAEMVDIIGGLPKRDERDFGRAAEAFDILLGTAKEQNKMVHVHVDQFNLSSEYETEMLAHKAIEHDMRGRVVAIHGISIGAHSRMYRQRLYTLLKEAGVMMVCCPTAWIDTARTEMIGPMHNSMTPRAGRRHGGARYRQRVRRHGSVERRRHVARTAAACPRLPLR
;
A
#
# COMPACT_ATOMS: atom_id res chain seq x y z
N MET A 1 -9.97 22.75 -37.90
CA MET A 1 -10.38 21.70 -36.97
C MET A 1 -11.72 22.11 -36.38
N SER A 2 -12.78 21.35 -36.65
CA SER A 2 -14.08 21.60 -36.05
C SER A 2 -14.02 21.18 -34.57
N PHE A 3 -14.61 22.00 -33.71
CA PHE A 3 -14.75 21.66 -32.29
C PHE A 3 -15.80 20.54 -32.17
N ASP A 4 -15.38 19.40 -31.62
CA ASP A 4 -16.29 18.29 -31.34
C ASP A 4 -16.87 18.47 -29.94
N GLU A 5 -18.14 18.84 -29.85
CA GLU A 5 -18.84 19.03 -28.58
C GLU A 5 -18.94 17.74 -27.74
N ASN A 6 -18.84 16.57 -28.37
CA ASN A 6 -18.89 15.25 -27.72
C ASN A 6 -17.51 14.72 -27.35
N ALA A 7 -16.43 15.46 -27.67
CA ALA A 7 -15.08 15.02 -27.30
C ALA A 7 -14.90 15.02 -25.77
N PRO A 8 -14.24 14.00 -25.21
CA PRO A 8 -13.97 13.93 -23.79
C PRO A 8 -13.21 15.18 -23.31
N ARG A 9 -13.75 15.90 -22.33
CA ARG A 9 -13.16 17.11 -21.77
C ARG A 9 -12.18 16.85 -20.65
N THR A 10 -12.28 15.68 -20.04
CA THR A 10 -11.41 15.26 -18.95
C THR A 10 -10.71 13.95 -19.29
N VAL A 11 -9.60 13.75 -18.67
CA VAL A 11 -8.87 12.48 -18.83
C VAL A 11 -9.63 11.32 -18.21
N ARG A 12 -10.46 11.57 -17.21
CA ARG A 12 -11.34 10.55 -16.64
C ARG A 12 -12.33 10.08 -17.72
N GLU A 13 -13.00 10.98 -18.39
CA GLU A 13 -13.93 10.68 -19.49
C GLU A 13 -13.27 9.91 -20.66
N MET A 14 -11.99 10.21 -20.94
CA MET A 14 -11.23 9.49 -21.97
C MET A 14 -10.88 8.06 -21.57
N ILE A 15 -10.58 7.82 -20.29
CA ILE A 15 -10.01 6.56 -19.83
C ILE A 15 -11.09 5.62 -19.29
N GLU A 16 -12.14 6.15 -18.68
CA GLU A 16 -13.17 5.37 -18.00
C GLU A 16 -13.85 4.33 -18.90
N PRO A 17 -14.21 4.61 -20.18
CA PRO A 17 -14.76 3.59 -21.07
C PRO A 17 -13.77 2.44 -21.34
N ALA A 18 -12.48 2.77 -21.50
CA ALA A 18 -11.45 1.76 -21.74
C ALA A 18 -11.21 0.88 -20.49
N ILE A 19 -11.34 1.47 -19.29
CA ILE A 19 -11.23 0.75 -18.01
C ILE A 19 -12.42 -0.18 -17.84
N LYS A 20 -13.64 0.30 -18.03
CA LYS A 20 -14.87 -0.52 -17.96
C LYS A 20 -14.79 -1.70 -18.93
N LYS A 21 -14.35 -1.45 -20.17
CA LYS A 21 -14.12 -2.50 -21.17
C LYS A 21 -13.04 -3.50 -20.76
N ALA A 22 -12.04 -3.09 -19.97
CA ALA A 22 -10.96 -3.94 -19.47
C ALA A 22 -11.30 -4.68 -18.16
N GLY A 23 -12.54 -4.56 -17.65
CA GLY A 23 -12.99 -5.22 -16.42
C GLY A 23 -12.76 -4.42 -15.14
N GLY A 24 -12.50 -3.10 -15.25
CA GLY A 24 -12.33 -2.22 -14.11
C GLY A 24 -10.87 -2.03 -13.65
N TRP A 25 -10.71 -1.36 -12.51
CA TRP A 25 -9.42 -1.16 -11.84
C TRP A 25 -9.16 -2.21 -10.77
N VAL A 26 -7.90 -2.49 -10.52
CA VAL A 26 -7.46 -3.23 -9.34
C VAL A 26 -6.58 -2.31 -8.49
N ASN A 27 -6.98 -2.06 -7.26
CA ASN A 27 -6.16 -1.38 -6.26
C ASN A 27 -5.36 -2.42 -5.48
N THR A 28 -4.06 -2.51 -5.72
CA THR A 28 -3.20 -3.54 -5.16
C THR A 28 -2.60 -3.19 -3.79
N HIS A 29 -2.82 -1.98 -3.31
CA HIS A 29 -2.34 -1.55 -1.99
C HIS A 29 -3.12 -0.34 -1.47
N ALA A 30 -3.74 -0.51 -0.33
CA ALA A 30 -4.40 0.55 0.43
C ALA A 30 -4.36 0.26 1.93
N PRO A 31 -4.38 1.27 2.80
CA PRO A 31 -4.64 1.15 4.24
C PRO A 31 -6.07 1.59 4.55
N ALA A 32 -7.08 0.76 4.22
CA ALA A 32 -8.49 1.12 4.31
C ALA A 32 -8.97 1.31 5.76
N ASP A 33 -8.39 0.60 6.70
CA ASP A 33 -8.62 0.75 8.15
C ASP A 33 -8.31 2.15 8.70
N ARG A 34 -7.43 2.89 8.00
CA ARG A 34 -6.99 4.25 8.31
C ARG A 34 -7.53 5.30 7.35
N ALA A 35 -8.42 4.93 6.45
CA ALA A 35 -9.04 5.87 5.52
C ALA A 35 -9.92 6.87 6.29
N PHE A 36 -10.06 8.08 5.75
CA PHE A 36 -10.92 9.16 6.28
C PHE A 36 -10.63 9.59 7.73
N THR A 37 -9.40 9.37 8.21
CA THR A 37 -8.99 9.78 9.56
C THR A 37 -8.37 11.17 9.62
N LEU A 38 -8.30 11.87 8.49
CA LEU A 38 -7.66 13.16 8.38
C LEU A 38 -8.50 14.25 9.06
N SER A 39 -8.02 14.74 10.20
CA SER A 39 -8.55 15.92 10.88
C SER A 39 -7.66 17.15 10.64
N PRO A 40 -8.15 18.39 10.92
CA PRO A 40 -7.31 19.58 10.88
C PRO A 40 -6.03 19.45 11.72
N GLN A 41 -6.13 18.84 12.91
CA GLN A 41 -5.01 18.59 13.81
C GLN A 41 -3.99 17.61 13.18
N LEU A 42 -4.46 16.50 12.60
CA LEU A 42 -3.60 15.55 11.90
C LEU A 42 -2.97 16.15 10.64
N LEU A 43 -3.66 17.05 9.94
CA LEU A 43 -3.09 17.79 8.81
C LEU A 43 -1.92 18.66 9.23
N GLU A 44 -2.06 19.39 10.33
CA GLU A 44 -1.00 20.24 10.87
C GLU A 44 0.20 19.39 11.32
N MET A 45 -0.04 18.29 12.02
CA MET A 45 0.99 17.32 12.40
C MET A 45 1.73 16.74 11.19
N ARG A 46 1.05 16.44 10.08
CA ARG A 46 1.68 15.90 8.86
C ARG A 46 2.67 16.85 8.20
N ARG A 47 2.53 18.16 8.41
CA ARG A 47 3.43 19.17 7.82
C ARG A 47 4.78 19.24 8.50
N THR A 48 4.86 18.89 9.77
CA THR A 48 6.03 19.15 10.62
C THR A 48 6.66 17.89 11.21
N HIS A 49 6.03 16.72 11.10
CA HIS A 49 6.42 15.53 11.86
C HIS A 49 7.13 14.47 11.02
N SER A 50 8.07 13.78 11.67
CA SER A 50 8.75 12.60 11.11
C SER A 50 7.76 11.46 10.86
N LEU A 51 8.17 10.46 10.06
CA LEU A 51 7.37 9.25 9.85
C LEU A 51 7.04 8.55 11.18
N GLN A 52 7.96 8.55 12.15
CA GLN A 52 7.73 7.98 13.47
C GLN A 52 6.59 8.69 14.22
N GLN A 53 6.58 10.00 14.24
CA GLN A 53 5.53 10.77 14.91
C GLN A 53 4.16 10.55 14.24
N LYS A 54 4.13 10.30 12.93
CA LYS A 54 2.91 9.91 12.23
C LYS A 54 2.41 8.54 12.69
N TRP A 55 3.30 7.59 12.92
CA TRP A 55 2.95 6.27 13.46
C TRP A 55 2.41 6.36 14.87
N ASP A 56 3.03 7.17 15.74
CA ASP A 56 2.58 7.37 17.14
C ASP A 56 1.16 8.00 17.18
N ALA A 57 0.89 8.95 16.30
CA ALA A 57 -0.45 9.53 16.16
C ALA A 57 -1.49 8.51 15.65
N LEU A 58 -1.08 7.61 14.76
CA LEU A 58 -1.93 6.52 14.28
C LEU A 58 -2.19 5.49 15.37
N ASP A 59 -1.22 5.17 16.22
CA ASP A 59 -1.38 4.24 17.33
C ASP A 59 -2.45 4.73 18.31
N ARG A 60 -2.46 6.04 18.63
CA ARG A 60 -3.53 6.64 19.44
C ARG A 60 -4.89 6.51 18.77
N LEU A 61 -4.99 6.90 17.50
CA LEU A 61 -6.25 6.80 16.76
C LEU A 61 -6.79 5.35 16.76
N LYS A 62 -5.90 4.37 16.58
CA LYS A 62 -6.27 2.95 16.56
C LYS A 62 -6.78 2.47 17.91
N SER A 63 -6.09 2.83 19.00
CA SER A 63 -6.49 2.43 20.35
C SER A 63 -7.86 3.00 20.76
N GLU A 64 -8.18 4.21 20.29
CA GLU A 64 -9.45 4.89 20.55
C GLU A 64 -10.60 4.45 19.63
N SER A 65 -10.28 3.75 18.51
CA SER A 65 -11.28 3.34 17.52
C SER A 65 -12.03 2.09 17.95
N THR A 66 -13.35 2.12 17.83
CA THR A 66 -14.22 0.95 18.00
C THR A 66 -14.25 0.09 16.72
N GLU A 67 -14.77 -1.13 16.81
CA GLU A 67 -15.02 -1.99 15.63
C GLU A 67 -15.95 -1.29 14.63
N GLU A 68 -16.96 -0.54 15.12
CA GLU A 68 -17.89 0.20 14.26
C GLU A 68 -17.23 1.39 13.55
N ASP A 69 -16.24 2.04 14.17
CA ASP A 69 -15.46 3.08 13.50
C ASP A 69 -14.62 2.49 12.36
N PHE A 70 -14.02 1.32 12.56
CA PHE A 70 -13.32 0.60 11.50
C PHE A 70 -14.28 0.17 10.38
N TYR A 71 -15.43 -0.41 10.72
CA TYR A 71 -16.44 -0.81 9.75
C TYR A 71 -16.88 0.37 8.87
N ARG A 72 -17.16 1.53 9.47
CA ARG A 72 -17.53 2.74 8.75
C ARG A 72 -16.43 3.20 7.79
N ARG A 73 -15.16 3.15 8.21
CA ARG A 73 -14.02 3.50 7.35
C ARG A 73 -13.88 2.54 6.17
N PHE A 74 -13.99 1.24 6.40
CA PHE A 74 -13.97 0.24 5.34
C PHE A 74 -15.13 0.45 4.35
N SER A 75 -16.34 0.65 4.85
CA SER A 75 -17.50 0.88 4.01
C SER A 75 -17.33 2.10 3.11
N MET A 76 -17.00 3.25 3.69
CA MET A 76 -16.73 4.47 2.92
C MET A 76 -15.59 4.28 1.90
N PHE A 77 -14.56 3.52 2.26
CA PHE A 77 -13.45 3.25 1.35
C PHE A 77 -13.87 2.35 0.18
N PHE A 78 -14.62 1.28 0.44
CA PHE A 78 -15.08 0.38 -0.61
C PHE A 78 -16.10 1.07 -1.52
N GLU A 79 -17.02 1.86 -0.99
CA GLU A 79 -17.94 2.70 -1.78
C GLU A 79 -17.17 3.62 -2.73
N LEU A 80 -16.15 4.32 -2.22
CA LEU A 80 -15.30 5.18 -3.06
C LEU A 80 -14.57 4.38 -4.15
N MET A 81 -14.05 3.18 -3.83
CA MET A 81 -13.39 2.33 -4.82
C MET A 81 -14.36 1.85 -5.89
N ILE A 82 -15.55 1.42 -5.52
CA ILE A 82 -16.62 0.99 -6.43
C ILE A 82 -17.03 2.16 -7.34
N GLU A 83 -17.28 3.33 -6.78
CA GLU A 83 -17.60 4.55 -7.54
C GLU A 83 -16.52 4.89 -8.58
N GLN A 84 -15.25 4.65 -8.25
CA GLN A 84 -14.13 4.84 -9.16
C GLN A 84 -13.94 3.71 -10.18
N GLY A 85 -14.78 2.69 -10.16
CA GLY A 85 -14.70 1.55 -11.06
C GLY A 85 -13.65 0.51 -10.67
N CYS A 86 -13.25 0.45 -9.40
CA CYS A 86 -12.44 -0.65 -8.88
C CYS A 86 -13.27 -1.90 -8.71
N THR A 87 -12.79 -3.02 -9.25
CA THR A 87 -13.43 -4.33 -9.13
C THR A 87 -12.70 -5.26 -8.16
N ALA A 88 -11.47 -4.93 -7.79
CA ALA A 88 -10.73 -5.65 -6.78
C ALA A 88 -9.79 -4.72 -5.99
N CYS A 89 -9.58 -5.04 -4.71
CA CYS A 89 -8.71 -4.30 -3.83
C CYS A 89 -7.93 -5.25 -2.91
N ALA A 90 -6.61 -5.00 -2.78
CA ALA A 90 -5.83 -5.54 -1.68
C ALA A 90 -5.56 -4.41 -0.68
N THR A 91 -5.95 -4.59 0.57
CA THR A 91 -5.78 -3.59 1.63
C THR A 91 -5.07 -4.19 2.82
N PHE A 92 -4.14 -3.43 3.38
CA PHE A 92 -3.58 -3.74 4.67
C PHE A 92 -4.58 -3.43 5.77
N VAL A 93 -4.51 -4.20 6.84
CA VAL A 93 -5.28 -4.01 8.06
C VAL A 93 -4.35 -4.21 9.25
N ASP A 94 -4.35 -3.26 10.16
CA ASP A 94 -3.55 -3.36 11.37
C ASP A 94 -4.18 -4.37 12.32
N ILE A 95 -3.39 -5.39 12.70
CA ILE A 95 -3.73 -6.40 13.71
C ILE A 95 -2.55 -6.42 14.66
N ASP A 96 -2.63 -5.61 15.69
CA ASP A 96 -1.53 -5.30 16.60
C ASP A 96 -2.07 -5.02 18.02
N PRO A 97 -1.21 -4.83 19.04
CA PRO A 97 -1.66 -4.57 20.40
C PRO A 97 -2.62 -3.38 20.57
N GLN A 98 -2.65 -2.42 19.63
CA GLN A 98 -3.53 -1.27 19.69
C GLN A 98 -4.92 -1.54 19.11
N THR A 99 -4.98 -2.32 18.04
CA THR A 99 -6.23 -2.65 17.35
C THR A 99 -6.80 -3.99 17.80
N GLU A 100 -5.93 -4.87 18.30
CA GLU A 100 -6.26 -6.28 18.48
C GLU A 100 -6.86 -6.86 17.18
N ASP A 101 -7.98 -7.55 17.25
CA ASP A 101 -8.69 -8.08 16.09
C ASP A 101 -9.87 -7.20 15.63
N ARG A 102 -10.09 -6.04 16.26
CA ARG A 102 -11.25 -5.17 15.96
C ARG A 102 -11.27 -4.70 14.51
N ALA A 103 -10.11 -4.30 13.98
CA ALA A 103 -10.03 -3.80 12.61
C ALA A 103 -10.30 -4.91 11.58
N ILE A 104 -9.73 -6.11 11.75
CA ILE A 104 -9.95 -7.21 10.80
C ILE A 104 -11.38 -7.75 10.89
N LYS A 105 -11.98 -7.86 12.07
CA LYS A 105 -13.40 -8.25 12.22
C LYS A 105 -14.32 -7.30 11.47
N ALA A 106 -14.11 -6.00 11.64
CA ALA A 106 -14.84 -4.96 10.91
C ALA A 106 -14.62 -5.07 9.39
N GLY A 107 -13.38 -5.30 8.96
CA GLY A 107 -13.03 -5.48 7.55
C GLY A 107 -13.70 -6.70 6.92
N LEU A 108 -13.72 -7.84 7.62
CA LEU A 108 -14.39 -9.06 7.15
C LEU A 108 -15.89 -8.84 7.00
N ARG A 109 -16.54 -8.18 7.96
CA ARG A 109 -17.96 -7.80 7.88
C ARG A 109 -18.22 -6.86 6.69
N ALA A 110 -17.37 -5.87 6.46
CA ALA A 110 -17.48 -4.98 5.31
C ALA A 110 -17.25 -5.72 3.99
N ARG A 111 -16.27 -6.63 3.91
CA ARG A 111 -16.02 -7.46 2.73
C ARG A 111 -17.25 -8.30 2.36
N GLU A 112 -17.92 -8.87 3.33
CA GLU A 112 -19.15 -9.64 3.11
C GLU A 112 -20.26 -8.73 2.58
N HIS A 113 -20.44 -7.54 3.16
CA HIS A 113 -21.46 -6.58 2.74
C HIS A 113 -21.30 -6.12 1.27
N TYR A 114 -20.06 -5.96 0.80
CA TYR A 114 -19.77 -5.48 -0.57
C TYR A 114 -19.32 -6.59 -1.52
N ALA A 115 -19.53 -7.87 -1.18
CA ALA A 115 -18.97 -9.02 -1.91
C ALA A 115 -19.45 -9.14 -3.37
N ASP A 116 -20.62 -8.63 -3.69
CA ASP A 116 -21.20 -8.60 -5.04
C ASP A 116 -20.67 -7.45 -5.91
N GLN A 117 -19.99 -6.46 -5.32
CA GLN A 117 -19.55 -5.24 -5.97
C GLN A 117 -18.03 -5.15 -6.11
N ILE A 118 -17.27 -5.65 -5.14
CA ILE A 118 -15.81 -5.57 -5.14
C ILE A 118 -15.18 -6.80 -4.47
N THR A 119 -14.16 -7.36 -5.10
CA THR A 119 -13.35 -8.41 -4.49
C THR A 119 -12.29 -7.79 -3.57
N VAL A 120 -12.31 -8.12 -2.28
CA VAL A 120 -11.37 -7.59 -1.29
C VAL A 120 -10.46 -8.69 -0.76
N LYS A 121 -9.16 -8.41 -0.70
CA LYS A 121 -8.13 -9.22 -0.06
C LYS A 121 -7.47 -8.43 1.06
N PHE A 122 -7.34 -9.04 2.23
CA PHE A 122 -6.67 -8.43 3.38
C PHE A 122 -5.24 -8.93 3.53
N ALA A 123 -4.34 -8.00 3.84
CA ALA A 123 -2.99 -8.29 4.32
C ALA A 123 -2.87 -7.80 5.77
N ASN A 124 -2.40 -8.64 6.68
CA ASN A 124 -2.16 -8.21 8.06
C ASN A 124 -0.93 -7.30 8.17
N GLN A 125 -0.92 -6.47 9.17
CA GLN A 125 0.23 -5.64 9.52
C GLN A 125 0.27 -5.42 11.02
N THR A 126 1.50 -5.44 11.56
CA THR A 126 1.80 -4.87 12.88
C THR A 126 2.74 -3.69 12.69
N LEU A 127 2.40 -2.51 13.23
CA LEU A 127 3.28 -1.35 13.11
C LEU A 127 4.54 -1.47 13.99
N LYS A 128 4.60 -2.43 14.89
CA LYS A 128 5.77 -2.74 15.73
C LYS A 128 6.68 -3.84 15.16
N GLY A 129 6.38 -4.31 13.94
CA GLY A 129 7.10 -5.42 13.34
C GLY A 129 6.64 -6.78 13.85
N VAL A 130 7.49 -7.80 13.70
CA VAL A 130 7.19 -9.20 14.07
C VAL A 130 8.21 -9.79 15.05
N ILE A 131 9.22 -9.02 15.46
CA ILE A 131 10.24 -9.42 16.44
C ILE A 131 9.81 -9.07 17.87
N ASP A 132 9.09 -7.96 18.05
CA ASP A 132 8.48 -7.61 19.33
C ASP A 132 7.50 -8.73 19.76
N PRO A 133 7.63 -9.29 21.00
CA PRO A 133 6.81 -10.45 21.41
C PRO A 133 5.31 -10.18 21.42
N GLU A 134 4.87 -8.98 21.82
CA GLU A 134 3.45 -8.62 21.81
C GLU A 134 2.92 -8.42 20.39
N ALA A 135 3.71 -7.76 19.53
CA ALA A 135 3.38 -7.63 18.13
C ALA A 135 3.36 -9.00 17.42
N ARG A 136 4.30 -9.90 17.76
CA ARG A 136 4.37 -11.25 17.20
C ARG A 136 3.11 -12.06 17.50
N LYS A 137 2.61 -12.02 18.72
CA LYS A 137 1.35 -12.66 19.10
C LYS A 137 0.20 -12.23 18.16
N TRP A 138 0.07 -10.94 17.93
CA TRP A 138 -0.98 -10.40 17.06
C TRP A 138 -0.71 -10.66 15.58
N PHE A 139 0.55 -10.71 15.16
CA PHE A 139 0.90 -11.14 13.81
C PHE A 139 0.45 -12.58 13.55
N ASP A 140 0.72 -13.51 14.46
CA ASP A 140 0.36 -14.93 14.32
C ASP A 140 -1.18 -15.08 14.27
N ILE A 141 -1.93 -14.39 15.14
CA ILE A 141 -3.40 -14.35 15.10
C ILE A 141 -3.89 -13.79 13.78
N GLY A 142 -3.35 -12.66 13.35
CA GLY A 142 -3.75 -12.00 12.12
C GLY A 142 -3.42 -12.80 10.87
N ALA A 143 -2.32 -13.54 10.88
CA ALA A 143 -1.92 -14.38 9.76
C ALA A 143 -2.98 -15.43 9.41
N GLU A 144 -3.70 -15.96 10.40
CA GLU A 144 -4.80 -16.93 10.17
C GLU A 144 -6.04 -16.26 9.57
N MET A 145 -6.28 -14.99 9.86
CA MET A 145 -7.51 -14.27 9.50
C MET A 145 -7.48 -13.61 8.12
N VAL A 146 -6.29 -13.44 7.53
CA VAL A 146 -6.09 -12.68 6.30
C VAL A 146 -5.80 -13.56 5.08
N ASP A 147 -5.91 -12.96 3.89
CA ASP A 147 -5.61 -13.63 2.61
C ASP A 147 -4.12 -13.56 2.23
N ILE A 148 -3.39 -12.57 2.75
CA ILE A 148 -2.03 -12.22 2.35
C ILE A 148 -1.23 -11.93 3.62
N ILE A 149 -0.02 -12.47 3.73
CA ILE A 149 0.87 -12.13 4.84
C ILE A 149 1.52 -10.78 4.56
N GLY A 150 1.31 -9.84 5.47
CA GLY A 150 1.87 -8.51 5.38
C GLY A 150 2.96 -8.25 6.41
N GLY A 151 3.84 -7.29 6.14
CA GLY A 151 4.89 -6.95 7.09
C GLY A 151 5.56 -5.60 6.86
N LEU A 152 6.28 -5.16 7.89
CA LEU A 152 7.03 -3.90 7.94
C LEU A 152 8.42 -4.13 8.58
N PRO A 153 9.34 -4.87 7.92
CA PRO A 153 10.67 -5.21 8.48
C PRO A 153 11.53 -4.00 8.85
N LYS A 154 11.24 -2.82 8.28
CA LYS A 154 11.88 -1.57 8.69
C LYS A 154 11.72 -1.28 10.17
N ARG A 155 10.63 -1.71 10.76
CA ARG A 155 10.36 -1.55 12.18
C ARG A 155 11.27 -2.48 12.99
N ASP A 156 11.39 -3.72 12.55
CA ASP A 156 12.24 -4.73 13.18
C ASP A 156 13.72 -4.37 13.06
N GLU A 157 14.12 -3.77 11.93
CA GLU A 157 15.48 -3.24 11.76
C GLU A 157 15.77 -2.09 12.72
N ARG A 158 14.87 -1.12 12.80
CA ARG A 158 15.05 0.07 13.62
C ARG A 158 15.12 -0.27 15.11
N ASP A 159 14.25 -1.15 15.58
CA ASP A 159 14.07 -1.40 17.01
C ASP A 159 15.00 -2.52 17.51
N PHE A 160 15.40 -3.46 16.64
CA PHE A 160 16.13 -4.67 17.03
C PHE A 160 17.35 -4.98 16.14
N GLY A 161 17.53 -4.33 14.98
CA GLY A 161 18.58 -4.68 14.01
C GLY A 161 18.36 -6.06 13.36
N ARG A 162 17.08 -6.50 13.23
CA ARG A 162 16.72 -7.88 12.85
C ARG A 162 15.77 -7.96 11.66
N ALA A 163 15.94 -7.09 10.66
CA ALA A 163 15.11 -7.12 9.45
C ALA A 163 15.16 -8.46 8.71
N ALA A 164 16.36 -9.07 8.62
CA ALA A 164 16.52 -10.35 7.93
C ALA A 164 15.66 -11.45 8.56
N GLU A 165 15.62 -11.53 9.89
CA GLU A 165 14.78 -12.46 10.61
C GLU A 165 13.30 -12.16 10.46
N ALA A 166 12.93 -10.88 10.43
CA ALA A 166 11.54 -10.50 10.14
C ALA A 166 11.11 -10.99 8.76
N PHE A 167 11.95 -10.86 7.74
CA PHE A 167 11.67 -11.44 6.42
C PHE A 167 11.51 -12.96 6.47
N ASP A 168 12.37 -13.68 7.24
CA ASP A 168 12.26 -15.13 7.38
C ASP A 168 10.92 -15.53 8.02
N ILE A 169 10.48 -14.82 9.05
CA ILE A 169 9.17 -15.03 9.68
C ILE A 169 8.03 -14.82 8.67
N LEU A 170 8.03 -13.70 7.96
CA LEU A 170 6.97 -13.38 7.01
C LEU A 170 6.86 -14.42 5.88
N LEU A 171 8.01 -14.76 5.28
CA LEU A 171 8.05 -15.69 4.16
C LEU A 171 7.79 -17.14 4.60
N GLY A 172 8.30 -17.54 5.77
CA GLY A 172 8.03 -18.85 6.36
C GLY A 172 6.55 -19.04 6.63
N THR A 173 5.92 -18.09 7.35
CA THR A 173 4.47 -18.12 7.65
C THR A 173 3.63 -18.19 6.35
N ALA A 174 3.98 -17.37 5.36
CA ALA A 174 3.26 -17.37 4.09
C ALA A 174 3.41 -18.68 3.32
N LYS A 175 4.60 -19.29 3.35
CA LYS A 175 4.86 -20.59 2.74
C LYS A 175 4.04 -21.69 3.40
N GLU A 176 4.05 -21.75 4.72
CA GLU A 176 3.29 -22.72 5.53
C GLU A 176 1.79 -22.62 5.28
N GLN A 177 1.27 -21.39 5.21
CA GLN A 177 -0.16 -21.14 4.98
C GLN A 177 -0.55 -21.04 3.50
N ASN A 178 0.37 -21.29 2.58
CA ASN A 178 0.16 -21.17 1.13
C ASN A 178 -0.41 -19.81 0.68
N LYS A 179 0.08 -18.72 1.29
CA LYS A 179 -0.34 -17.34 1.01
C LYS A 179 0.70 -16.55 0.23
N MET A 180 0.31 -15.43 -0.35
CA MET A 180 1.24 -14.42 -0.87
C MET A 180 1.80 -13.58 0.26
N VAL A 181 2.91 -12.87 -0.02
CA VAL A 181 3.52 -11.91 0.90
C VAL A 181 3.53 -10.53 0.28
N HIS A 182 3.02 -9.54 1.02
CA HIS A 182 3.12 -8.14 0.67
C HIS A 182 3.93 -7.40 1.75
N VAL A 183 5.07 -6.82 1.40
CA VAL A 183 5.98 -6.22 2.38
C VAL A 183 6.26 -4.76 2.05
N HIS A 184 6.11 -3.91 3.06
CA HIS A 184 6.55 -2.52 2.98
C HIS A 184 8.08 -2.46 3.08
N VAL A 185 8.73 -1.98 2.04
CA VAL A 185 10.18 -1.91 1.92
C VAL A 185 10.62 -0.55 1.39
N ASP A 186 11.82 -0.13 1.78
CA ASP A 186 12.47 1.05 1.23
C ASP A 186 11.57 2.30 1.27
N GLN A 187 10.99 2.59 2.43
CA GLN A 187 10.02 3.69 2.61
C GLN A 187 10.67 5.07 2.72
N PHE A 188 11.96 5.14 2.98
CA PHE A 188 12.70 6.40 3.03
C PHE A 188 13.40 6.67 1.70
N ASN A 189 13.57 7.95 1.39
CA ASN A 189 14.24 8.40 0.18
C ASN A 189 15.77 8.49 0.42
N LEU A 190 16.38 7.38 0.80
CA LEU A 190 17.78 7.27 1.19
C LEU A 190 18.46 6.13 0.44
N SER A 191 19.68 6.39 -0.07
CA SER A 191 20.50 5.36 -0.74
C SER A 191 21.11 4.33 0.24
N SER A 192 20.89 4.49 1.52
CA SER A 192 21.29 3.53 2.56
C SER A 192 20.26 2.44 2.83
N GLU A 193 19.09 2.46 2.18
CA GLU A 193 18.04 1.45 2.32
C GLU A 193 18.23 0.32 1.30
N TYR A 194 18.13 -0.93 1.74
CA TYR A 194 18.37 -2.13 0.94
C TYR A 194 17.33 -3.24 1.18
N GLU A 195 16.17 -2.89 1.71
CA GLU A 195 15.16 -3.88 2.11
C GLU A 195 14.56 -4.59 0.90
N THR A 196 14.41 -3.89 -0.24
CA THR A 196 13.95 -4.52 -1.48
C THR A 196 14.94 -5.58 -2.00
N GLU A 197 16.24 -5.32 -1.92
CA GLU A 197 17.28 -6.28 -2.29
C GLU A 197 17.27 -7.49 -1.34
N MET A 198 17.19 -7.25 -0.03
CA MET A 198 17.08 -8.29 0.99
C MET A 198 15.84 -9.15 0.77
N LEU A 199 14.67 -8.54 0.55
CA LEU A 199 13.43 -9.26 0.25
C LEU A 199 13.57 -10.17 -0.97
N ALA A 200 14.23 -9.69 -2.02
CA ALA A 200 14.42 -10.48 -3.23
C ALA A 200 15.31 -11.71 -2.98
N HIS A 201 16.40 -11.57 -2.22
CA HIS A 201 17.23 -12.70 -1.81
C HIS A 201 16.45 -13.68 -0.94
N LYS A 202 15.72 -13.20 0.04
CA LYS A 202 14.88 -14.02 0.92
C LYS A 202 13.75 -14.73 0.15
N ALA A 203 13.17 -14.10 -0.87
CA ALA A 203 12.19 -14.75 -1.74
C ALA A 203 12.76 -15.95 -2.51
N ILE A 204 14.03 -15.87 -2.92
CA ILE A 204 14.76 -16.98 -3.54
C ILE A 204 15.05 -18.05 -2.50
N GLU A 205 15.60 -17.68 -1.35
CA GLU A 205 15.99 -18.57 -0.25
C GLU A 205 14.81 -19.44 0.25
N HIS A 206 13.65 -18.80 0.43
CA HIS A 206 12.41 -19.48 0.86
C HIS A 206 11.64 -20.18 -0.26
N ASP A 207 12.12 -20.13 -1.51
CA ASP A 207 11.41 -20.64 -2.69
C ASP A 207 10.00 -20.03 -2.86
N MET A 208 9.89 -18.72 -2.63
CA MET A 208 8.66 -17.95 -2.71
C MET A 208 8.57 -17.12 -4.02
N ARG A 209 9.28 -17.52 -5.06
CA ARG A 209 9.28 -16.83 -6.35
C ARG A 209 7.88 -16.68 -6.92
N GLY A 210 7.55 -15.45 -7.37
CA GLY A 210 6.24 -15.13 -7.93
C GLY A 210 5.12 -14.96 -6.89
N ARG A 211 5.41 -15.09 -5.59
CA ARG A 211 4.45 -14.97 -4.49
C ARG A 211 4.74 -13.77 -3.56
N VAL A 212 5.70 -12.95 -3.91
CA VAL A 212 6.17 -11.83 -3.09
C VAL A 212 5.95 -10.50 -3.81
N VAL A 213 5.41 -9.55 -3.08
CA VAL A 213 5.17 -8.18 -3.53
C VAL A 213 5.92 -7.20 -2.64
N ALA A 214 6.81 -6.42 -3.22
CA ALA A 214 7.49 -5.32 -2.57
C ALA A 214 6.67 -4.03 -2.75
N ILE A 215 6.35 -3.36 -1.64
CA ILE A 215 5.52 -2.14 -1.63
C ILE A 215 6.40 -0.94 -1.32
N HIS A 216 6.15 0.15 -2.01
CA HIS A 216 6.87 1.41 -2.03
C HIS A 216 8.15 1.38 -2.86
N GLY A 217 9.26 0.84 -2.35
CA GLY A 217 10.55 0.86 -3.03
C GLY A 217 11.06 2.28 -3.31
N ILE A 218 10.82 3.24 -2.41
CA ILE A 218 11.11 4.67 -2.62
C ILE A 218 12.60 4.91 -2.75
N SER A 219 13.42 4.23 -1.95
CA SER A 219 14.88 4.38 -1.94
C SER A 219 15.56 3.99 -3.25
N ILE A 220 14.91 3.13 -4.04
CA ILE A 220 15.49 2.66 -5.31
C ILE A 220 15.88 3.83 -6.22
N GLY A 221 15.09 4.91 -6.19
CA GLY A 221 15.42 6.14 -6.92
C GLY A 221 16.66 6.87 -6.42
N ALA A 222 17.01 6.70 -5.13
CA ALA A 222 18.18 7.29 -4.50
C ALA A 222 19.49 6.58 -4.88
N HIS A 223 19.41 5.33 -5.24
CA HIS A 223 20.58 4.51 -5.54
C HIS A 223 21.19 4.83 -6.92
N SER A 224 22.46 4.49 -7.08
CA SER A 224 23.18 4.63 -8.33
C SER A 224 22.52 3.82 -9.46
N ARG A 225 22.75 4.24 -10.71
CA ARG A 225 22.23 3.50 -11.89
C ARG A 225 22.71 2.05 -11.91
N MET A 226 23.96 1.80 -11.54
CA MET A 226 24.53 0.44 -11.53
C MET A 226 23.80 -0.46 -10.50
N TYR A 227 23.59 0.05 -9.29
CA TYR A 227 22.83 -0.66 -8.26
C TYR A 227 21.42 -1.00 -8.77
N ARG A 228 20.70 -0.03 -9.29
CA ARG A 228 19.34 -0.24 -9.80
C ARG A 228 19.26 -1.30 -10.89
N GLN A 229 20.24 -1.32 -11.81
CA GLN A 229 20.29 -2.35 -12.87
C GLN A 229 20.47 -3.76 -12.28
N ARG A 230 21.36 -3.93 -11.31
CA ARG A 230 21.54 -5.21 -10.59
C ARG A 230 20.28 -5.62 -9.86
N LEU A 231 19.69 -4.69 -9.12
CA LEU A 231 18.43 -4.93 -8.38
C LEU A 231 17.29 -5.36 -9.31
N TYR A 232 17.13 -4.73 -10.48
CA TYR A 232 16.10 -5.14 -11.44
C TYR A 232 16.30 -6.55 -11.98
N THR A 233 17.54 -6.96 -12.18
CA THR A 233 17.87 -8.34 -12.57
C THR A 233 17.51 -9.32 -11.46
N LEU A 234 17.87 -9.00 -10.22
CA LEU A 234 17.55 -9.80 -9.04
C LEU A 234 16.03 -9.92 -8.81
N LEU A 235 15.29 -8.81 -8.89
CA LEU A 235 13.83 -8.81 -8.74
C LEU A 235 13.14 -9.69 -9.79
N LYS A 236 13.67 -9.69 -11.03
CA LYS A 236 13.18 -10.55 -12.09
C LYS A 236 13.46 -12.02 -11.80
N GLU A 237 14.66 -12.35 -11.35
CA GLU A 237 15.06 -13.70 -10.95
C GLU A 237 14.24 -14.22 -9.78
N ALA A 238 14.05 -13.40 -8.75
CA ALA A 238 13.25 -13.70 -7.58
C ALA A 238 11.73 -13.71 -7.88
N GLY A 239 11.29 -13.24 -9.06
CA GLY A 239 9.88 -13.12 -9.38
C GLY A 239 9.13 -12.14 -8.47
N VAL A 240 9.83 -11.18 -7.85
CA VAL A 240 9.22 -10.19 -6.96
C VAL A 240 8.47 -9.14 -7.77
N MET A 241 7.22 -8.94 -7.44
CA MET A 241 6.38 -7.88 -7.99
C MET A 241 6.56 -6.59 -7.21
N MET A 242 6.41 -5.44 -7.87
CA MET A 242 6.53 -4.13 -7.24
C MET A 242 5.21 -3.36 -7.30
N VAL A 243 4.80 -2.80 -6.17
CA VAL A 243 3.70 -1.86 -6.07
C VAL A 243 4.23 -0.49 -5.66
N CYS A 244 4.14 0.45 -6.59
CA CYS A 244 4.60 1.80 -6.38
C CYS A 244 3.48 2.68 -5.80
N CYS A 245 3.77 3.42 -4.73
CA CYS A 245 2.84 4.29 -4.03
C CYS A 245 3.29 5.76 -4.13
N PRO A 246 2.97 6.47 -5.24
CA PRO A 246 3.47 7.83 -5.48
C PRO A 246 3.07 8.83 -4.40
N THR A 247 1.92 8.64 -3.77
CA THR A 247 1.45 9.51 -2.67
C THR A 247 2.29 9.36 -1.41
N ALA A 248 2.74 8.14 -1.10
CA ALA A 248 3.64 7.89 0.02
C ALA A 248 5.00 8.57 -0.20
N TRP A 249 5.50 8.55 -1.43
CA TRP A 249 6.74 9.25 -1.78
C TRP A 249 6.64 10.77 -1.62
N ILE A 250 5.48 11.36 -1.92
CA ILE A 250 5.25 12.80 -1.73
C ILE A 250 5.26 13.17 -0.25
N ASP A 251 4.77 12.29 0.60
CA ASP A 251 4.70 12.49 2.06
C ASP A 251 6.04 12.26 2.78
N THR A 252 7.01 11.62 2.13
CA THR A 252 8.32 11.33 2.73
C THR A 252 9.25 12.52 2.61
N ALA A 253 9.99 12.84 3.68
CA ALA A 253 11.02 13.89 3.64
C ALA A 253 12.06 13.54 2.57
N ARG A 254 12.41 14.55 1.75
CA ARG A 254 13.44 14.41 0.72
C ARG A 254 14.77 14.74 1.34
N THR A 255 15.57 13.75 1.58
CA THR A 255 16.92 13.91 2.11
C THR A 255 17.98 13.87 1.00
N GLU A 256 17.65 13.25 -0.13
CA GLU A 256 18.54 13.19 -1.29
C GLU A 256 17.83 13.73 -2.54
N MET A 257 18.61 14.26 -3.48
CA MET A 257 18.08 14.79 -4.73
C MET A 257 17.76 13.64 -5.69
N ILE A 258 16.47 13.36 -5.89
CA ILE A 258 16.03 12.20 -6.63
C ILE A 258 14.91 12.55 -7.58
N GLY A 259 15.03 12.01 -8.78
CA GLY A 259 13.93 12.01 -9.73
C GLY A 259 12.84 11.00 -9.36
N PRO A 260 11.67 11.10 -9.97
CA PRO A 260 10.60 10.12 -9.75
C PRO A 260 11.08 8.72 -10.16
N MET A 261 11.21 7.88 -9.18
CA MET A 261 11.81 6.58 -9.23
C MET A 261 11.11 5.61 -10.20
N HIS A 262 9.81 5.67 -10.24
CA HIS A 262 8.98 4.60 -10.78
C HIS A 262 8.96 4.49 -12.31
N ASN A 263 9.38 5.52 -13.02
CA ASN A 263 9.39 5.50 -14.48
C ASN A 263 10.44 4.55 -15.08
N SER A 264 11.47 4.20 -14.30
CA SER A 264 12.55 3.31 -14.75
C SER A 264 12.30 1.85 -14.36
N MET A 265 11.40 1.59 -13.42
CA MET A 265 11.15 0.25 -12.89
C MET A 265 10.10 -0.54 -13.64
N THR A 266 9.32 0.08 -14.52
CA THR A 266 8.46 -0.71 -15.39
C THR A 266 9.38 -1.50 -16.34
N PRO A 267 9.63 -2.79 -16.12
CA PRO A 267 10.17 -3.61 -17.17
C PRO A 267 9.18 -3.45 -18.32
N ARG A 268 9.62 -3.10 -19.49
CA ARG A 268 8.86 -3.42 -20.69
C ARG A 268 8.64 -4.92 -20.61
N ALA A 269 7.51 -5.33 -20.05
CA ALA A 269 7.18 -6.74 -19.95
C ALA A 269 7.16 -7.26 -21.36
N GLY A 270 8.22 -7.94 -21.72
CA GLY A 270 8.25 -8.80 -22.88
C GLY A 270 7.00 -9.66 -22.79
N ARG A 271 6.25 -9.68 -23.86
CA ARG A 271 5.05 -10.51 -23.98
C ARG A 271 5.40 -11.93 -23.54
N ARG A 272 4.82 -12.42 -22.46
CA ARG A 272 4.39 -13.79 -22.20
C ARG A 272 4.13 -14.02 -20.72
N HIS A 273 2.94 -14.48 -20.49
CA HIS A 273 2.26 -15.14 -19.38
C HIS A 273 1.20 -14.26 -18.69
N GLY A 274 0.00 -14.79 -18.69
CA GLY A 274 -1.22 -14.15 -18.25
C GLY A 274 -1.29 -13.93 -16.72
N GLY A 275 -0.65 -12.87 -16.27
CA GLY A 275 -0.82 -12.29 -14.98
C GLY A 275 -1.38 -10.88 -15.15
N ALA A 276 -2.35 -10.53 -14.37
CA ALA A 276 -2.99 -9.22 -14.42
C ALA A 276 -1.93 -8.10 -14.32
N ARG A 277 -1.82 -7.32 -15.40
CA ARG A 277 -0.89 -6.20 -15.46
C ARG A 277 -1.52 -4.99 -14.82
N TYR A 278 -1.11 -4.65 -13.62
CA TYR A 278 -1.44 -3.37 -13.04
C TYR A 278 -0.45 -2.31 -13.55
N ARG A 279 -0.94 -1.33 -14.31
CA ARG A 279 -0.22 -0.09 -14.67
C ARG A 279 -0.88 1.07 -13.96
N GLN A 280 -0.31 1.50 -12.85
CA GLN A 280 -0.63 2.82 -12.33
C GLN A 280 0.09 3.87 -13.21
N ARG A 281 -0.64 4.54 -14.11
CA ARG A 281 -0.10 5.68 -14.86
C ARG A 281 -0.08 6.90 -13.94
N VAL A 282 1.10 7.25 -13.46
CA VAL A 282 1.32 8.55 -12.83
C VAL A 282 1.38 9.62 -13.91
N ARG A 283 0.48 10.59 -13.84
CA ARG A 283 0.51 11.76 -14.71
C ARG A 283 1.50 12.80 -14.20
N ARG A 284 2.28 13.32 -15.12
CA ARG A 284 2.94 14.61 -14.95
C ARG A 284 1.87 15.70 -15.07
N HIS A 285 1.43 16.26 -13.94
CA HIS A 285 0.67 17.50 -13.93
C HIS A 285 1.22 18.42 -12.84
N GLY A 286 1.28 19.71 -13.17
CA GLY A 286 1.90 20.73 -12.35
C GLY A 286 1.27 20.89 -10.96
N SER A 287 1.95 21.64 -10.11
CA SER A 287 1.68 21.86 -8.69
C SER A 287 0.23 22.28 -8.33
N VAL A 288 -0.53 22.80 -9.29
CA VAL A 288 -1.90 23.30 -9.08
C VAL A 288 -2.93 22.16 -9.05
N GLU A 289 -2.77 21.11 -9.87
CA GLU A 289 -3.70 19.96 -9.84
C GLU A 289 -3.46 19.02 -8.64
N ARG A 290 -2.23 18.98 -8.10
CA ARG A 290 -1.94 18.23 -6.88
C ARG A 290 -2.68 18.78 -5.66
N ARG A 291 -2.85 20.11 -5.58
CA ARG A 291 -3.66 20.72 -4.51
C ARG A 291 -5.14 20.42 -4.66
N ARG A 292 -5.64 20.32 -5.89
CA ARG A 292 -7.05 19.98 -6.14
C ARG A 292 -7.38 18.51 -5.89
N HIS A 293 -6.44 17.60 -6.09
CA HIS A 293 -6.68 16.17 -5.85
C HIS A 293 -6.72 15.83 -4.36
N VAL A 294 -5.84 16.43 -3.55
CA VAL A 294 -5.89 16.34 -2.08
C VAL A 294 -7.14 17.02 -1.53
N ALA A 295 -7.55 18.16 -2.12
CA ALA A 295 -8.76 18.87 -1.72
C ALA A 295 -10.05 18.15 -2.17
N ARG A 296 -10.05 17.39 -3.26
CA ARG A 296 -11.24 16.64 -3.71
C ARG A 296 -11.49 15.38 -2.89
N THR A 297 -10.45 14.70 -2.40
CA THR A 297 -10.63 13.62 -1.42
C THR A 297 -11.18 14.14 -0.08
N ALA A 298 -10.90 15.40 0.27
CA ALA A 298 -11.47 16.04 1.46
C ALA A 298 -12.85 16.69 1.21
N ALA A 299 -13.17 17.06 -0.03
CA ALA A 299 -14.41 17.77 -0.39
C ALA A 299 -15.59 16.84 -0.80
N ALA A 300 -15.34 15.56 -1.01
CA ALA A 300 -16.38 14.57 -1.33
C ALA A 300 -17.10 14.02 -0.08
N CYS A 301 -16.83 14.57 1.11
CA CYS A 301 -17.61 14.25 2.30
C CYS A 301 -18.86 15.16 2.33
N PRO A 302 -20.09 14.63 2.16
CA PRO A 302 -21.29 15.43 2.37
C PRO A 302 -21.29 15.89 3.84
N ARG A 303 -21.52 17.17 4.06
CA ARG A 303 -21.69 17.76 5.38
C ARG A 303 -22.86 17.07 6.07
N LEU A 304 -22.58 16.24 7.06
CA LEU A 304 -23.58 15.83 8.04
C LEU A 304 -23.92 17.05 8.90
N PRO A 305 -25.20 17.34 9.14
CA PRO A 305 -25.59 18.42 10.01
C PRO A 305 -25.14 18.12 11.44
N LEU A 306 -24.42 19.05 12.02
CA LEU A 306 -24.13 19.08 13.45
C LEU A 306 -25.46 19.21 14.22
N ARG A 307 -25.77 18.20 15.00
CA ARG A 307 -26.59 18.30 16.20
C ARG A 307 -25.80 17.78 17.37
#